data_c5c6af1aacfae953050be082df0bcb0b
#
_entry.id   c5c6af1aacfae953050be082df0bcb0b
#
_cell.length_a   1.000
_cell.length_b   1.000
_cell.length_c   1.000
_cell.angle_alpha   90.00
_cell.angle_beta   90.00
_cell.angle_gamma   90.00
#
_symmetry.space_group_name_H-M   'P 1'
#
loop_
_entity.id
_entity.type
_entity.pdbx_description
1 polymer ?
#
loop_
_entity_poly.entity_id
_entity_poly.type
_entity_poly.pdbx_seq_one_letter_code
_entity_poly.pdbx_strand_id
1 'polypeptide(L)'
;MIANLDPLGMMERNYIHELHPEDHGFKKEDYSKKIFIGSYLNTTSASINEILQKLRKVYCSNIGVEYMHISDPVEKIWFRERMEKEENQINFTSNGKKAIFNKIVQAEGFEKFLAKKYVGTKRFGLDGAESLIPALEQIIKRGGQLGVKEIKIGMPHRGRLNVLANVLQKSYKRIFNEFAGEISNLRKEDSTGDVKYHLGASSDREFDGNSVHVSLTDNPSHLEAVNPIVLGQTRAKQFFHKDLKRKKVIPILIHGDAAFAGQGIVAECFAMSGLKGHNTGGTIHIIVNNQIGFTTSPRFARSSPYPSDLGKIVDAPILHCNGDDPPLQCKICLLYTSPSPRDDSQ
;
A
#
# COMPACT_ATOMS: atom_id res chain seq x y z
N MET A 1 -7.69 -14.69 8.88
CA MET A 1 -7.63 -13.30 9.43
C MET A 1 -9.00 -12.89 9.91
N ILE A 2 -9.08 -12.25 11.08
CA ILE A 2 -10.36 -11.85 11.72
C ILE A 2 -10.78 -10.40 11.45
N ALA A 3 -9.91 -9.62 10.84
CA ALA A 3 -10.23 -8.25 10.43
C ALA A 3 -11.36 -8.20 9.40
N ASN A 4 -12.12 -7.11 9.41
CA ASN A 4 -13.23 -6.88 8.47
C ASN A 4 -12.69 -6.34 7.13
N LEU A 5 -12.19 -7.25 6.29
CA LEU A 5 -11.57 -6.93 5.01
C LEU A 5 -12.50 -7.11 3.81
N ASP A 6 -13.72 -7.59 4.05
CA ASP A 6 -14.72 -7.82 3.01
C ASP A 6 -15.76 -6.71 3.02
N PRO A 7 -15.62 -5.69 2.17
CA PRO A 7 -16.55 -4.56 2.13
C PRO A 7 -17.95 -4.96 1.68
N LEU A 8 -18.09 -6.04 0.92
CA LEU A 8 -19.37 -6.51 0.40
C LEU A 8 -20.07 -7.51 1.32
N GLY A 9 -19.38 -8.00 2.36
CA GLY A 9 -19.93 -8.99 3.30
C GLY A 9 -20.24 -10.35 2.66
N MET A 10 -19.54 -10.70 1.58
CA MET A 10 -19.80 -11.94 0.81
C MET A 10 -18.99 -13.13 1.30
N MET A 11 -17.99 -12.93 2.15
CA MET A 11 -17.16 -14.01 2.67
C MET A 11 -17.83 -14.66 3.90
N GLU A 12 -18.03 -15.96 3.85
CA GLU A 12 -18.41 -16.73 5.03
C GLU A 12 -17.29 -16.73 6.06
N ARG A 13 -17.62 -16.41 7.30
CA ARG A 13 -16.70 -16.45 8.43
C ARG A 13 -16.87 -17.75 9.18
N ASN A 14 -15.87 -18.61 9.14
CA ASN A 14 -15.84 -19.81 9.94
C ASN A 14 -15.67 -19.47 11.43
N TYR A 15 -16.28 -20.26 12.29
CA TYR A 15 -16.02 -20.21 13.72
C TYR A 15 -14.59 -20.68 13.98
N ILE A 16 -13.83 -19.87 14.74
CA ILE A 16 -12.42 -20.15 15.06
C ILE A 16 -12.33 -20.35 16.57
N HIS A 17 -12.25 -21.60 17.01
CA HIS A 17 -12.23 -21.99 18.43
C HIS A 17 -11.19 -21.22 19.25
N GLU A 18 -9.99 -21.02 18.71
CA GLU A 18 -8.88 -20.35 19.39
C GLU A 18 -9.17 -18.89 19.77
N LEU A 19 -10.21 -18.27 19.20
CA LEU A 19 -10.56 -16.87 19.43
C LEU A 19 -11.70 -16.68 20.45
N HIS A 20 -12.25 -17.78 20.96
CA HIS A 20 -13.38 -17.75 21.90
C HIS A 20 -12.93 -18.18 23.29
N PRO A 21 -12.93 -17.30 24.30
CA PRO A 21 -12.49 -17.66 25.65
C PRO A 21 -13.28 -18.84 26.24
N GLU A 22 -14.53 -19.01 25.87
CA GLU A 22 -15.39 -20.12 26.32
C GLU A 22 -14.80 -21.48 25.91
N ASP A 23 -14.18 -21.57 24.74
CA ASP A 23 -13.55 -22.81 24.25
C ASP A 23 -12.25 -23.13 25.03
N HIS A 24 -11.72 -22.16 25.75
CA HIS A 24 -10.58 -22.32 26.67
C HIS A 24 -11.03 -22.47 28.14
N GLY A 25 -12.30 -22.70 28.39
CA GLY A 25 -12.84 -22.98 29.73
C GLY A 25 -13.19 -21.75 30.58
N PHE A 26 -13.07 -20.54 30.02
CA PHE A 26 -13.52 -19.33 30.71
C PHE A 26 -15.05 -19.24 30.72
N LYS A 27 -15.61 -18.92 31.89
CA LYS A 27 -17.03 -18.70 32.08
C LYS A 27 -17.36 -17.21 32.12
N LYS A 28 -18.61 -16.83 31.92
CA LYS A 28 -19.05 -15.42 31.98
C LYS A 28 -18.66 -14.70 33.27
N GLU A 29 -18.61 -15.42 34.36
CA GLU A 29 -18.20 -14.90 35.70
C GLU A 29 -16.72 -14.51 35.73
N ASP A 30 -15.88 -15.08 34.85
CA ASP A 30 -14.45 -14.79 34.82
C ASP A 30 -14.13 -13.52 34.06
N TYR A 31 -15.05 -13.04 33.22
CA TYR A 31 -14.80 -11.92 32.30
C TYR A 31 -14.53 -10.59 33.02
N SER A 32 -15.04 -10.42 34.23
CA SER A 32 -14.83 -9.23 35.09
C SER A 32 -13.62 -9.33 36.03
N LYS A 33 -13.07 -10.54 36.20
CA LYS A 33 -11.93 -10.78 37.09
C LYS A 33 -10.66 -10.16 36.48
N LYS A 34 -9.93 -9.40 37.29
CA LYS A 34 -8.63 -8.85 36.90
C LYS A 34 -7.55 -9.91 37.03
N ILE A 35 -6.78 -10.08 35.98
CA ILE A 35 -5.62 -10.97 35.89
C ILE A 35 -4.35 -10.15 35.62
N PHE A 36 -3.23 -10.65 36.11
CA PHE A 36 -1.93 -10.04 35.80
C PHE A 36 -1.54 -10.41 34.38
N ILE A 37 -1.22 -9.42 33.57
CA ILE A 37 -0.84 -9.59 32.15
C ILE A 37 0.57 -9.09 31.83
N GLY A 38 1.39 -8.85 32.89
CA GLY A 38 2.70 -8.22 32.68
C GLY A 38 2.53 -6.79 32.22
N SER A 39 3.36 -6.34 31.34
CA SER A 39 3.23 -5.00 30.71
C SER A 39 2.54 -5.05 29.34
N TYR A 40 1.84 -6.12 29.02
CA TYR A 40 1.08 -6.21 27.78
C TYR A 40 -0.08 -5.20 27.78
N LEU A 41 -0.39 -4.66 26.63
CA LEU A 41 -1.45 -3.66 26.44
C LEU A 41 -1.29 -2.39 27.30
N ASN A 42 -0.05 -2.05 27.68
CA ASN A 42 0.31 -0.91 28.53
C ASN A 42 -0.37 -0.90 29.91
N THR A 43 -0.66 -2.07 30.46
CA THR A 43 -1.20 -2.21 31.82
C THR A 43 -0.68 -3.47 32.48
N THR A 44 -0.49 -3.46 33.80
CA THR A 44 0.00 -4.62 34.55
C THR A 44 -1.09 -5.65 34.84
N SER A 45 -2.36 -5.21 34.85
CA SER A 45 -3.50 -6.08 35.07
C SER A 45 -4.73 -5.57 34.33
N ALA A 46 -5.52 -6.49 33.79
CA ALA A 46 -6.78 -6.19 33.13
C ALA A 46 -7.76 -7.35 33.28
N SER A 47 -9.04 -7.08 33.13
CA SER A 47 -10.07 -8.10 33.01
C SER A 47 -10.09 -8.70 31.59
N ILE A 48 -10.65 -9.90 31.45
CA ILE A 48 -10.83 -10.51 30.12
C ILE A 48 -11.64 -9.60 29.21
N ASN A 49 -12.67 -8.92 29.71
CA ASN A 49 -13.43 -7.94 28.94
C ASN A 49 -12.56 -6.80 28.38
N GLU A 50 -11.72 -6.22 29.21
CA GLU A 50 -10.82 -5.13 28.80
C GLU A 50 -9.79 -5.62 27.77
N ILE A 51 -9.24 -6.81 27.97
CA ILE A 51 -8.30 -7.44 27.01
C ILE A 51 -9.00 -7.66 25.66
N LEU A 52 -10.17 -8.29 25.67
CA LEU A 52 -10.93 -8.57 24.44
C LEU A 52 -11.32 -7.29 23.68
N GLN A 53 -11.76 -6.25 24.40
CA GLN A 53 -12.07 -4.97 23.79
C GLN A 53 -10.87 -4.35 23.10
N LYS A 54 -9.71 -4.33 23.76
CA LYS A 54 -8.47 -3.82 23.18
C LYS A 54 -8.03 -4.64 21.95
N LEU A 55 -7.97 -5.96 22.07
CA LEU A 55 -7.54 -6.82 20.97
C LEU A 55 -8.51 -6.78 19.78
N ARG A 56 -9.82 -6.75 20.04
CA ARG A 56 -10.82 -6.60 18.97
C ARG A 56 -10.71 -5.27 18.26
N LYS A 57 -10.45 -4.19 18.99
CA LYS A 57 -10.24 -2.86 18.40
C LYS A 57 -9.02 -2.84 17.46
N VAL A 58 -7.95 -3.54 17.82
CA VAL A 58 -6.70 -3.57 17.07
C VAL A 58 -6.78 -4.55 15.89
N TYR A 59 -7.21 -5.79 16.14
CA TYR A 59 -7.05 -6.91 15.19
C TYR A 59 -8.34 -7.33 14.48
N CYS A 60 -9.51 -6.89 14.95
CA CYS A 60 -10.80 -7.24 14.34
C CYS A 60 -11.50 -6.07 13.65
N SER A 61 -10.82 -4.92 13.52
CA SER A 61 -11.32 -3.75 12.78
C SER A 61 -11.11 -3.93 11.26
N ASN A 62 -11.14 -2.86 10.51
CA ASN A 62 -10.92 -2.86 9.07
C ASN A 62 -9.44 -2.94 8.66
N ILE A 63 -8.53 -3.26 9.61
CA ILE A 63 -7.10 -3.54 9.37
C ILE A 63 -6.78 -4.95 9.83
N GLY A 64 -6.15 -5.74 8.95
CA GLY A 64 -5.48 -6.98 9.28
C GLY A 64 -3.97 -6.82 9.25
N VAL A 65 -3.27 -7.47 10.17
CA VAL A 65 -1.81 -7.38 10.26
C VAL A 65 -1.23 -8.79 10.33
N GLU A 66 -0.24 -9.05 9.48
CA GLU A 66 0.54 -10.28 9.53
C GLU A 66 2.01 -9.93 9.78
N TYR A 67 2.51 -10.27 10.96
CA TYR A 67 3.91 -10.05 11.35
C TYR A 67 4.49 -11.20 12.18
N MET A 68 3.67 -12.18 12.55
CA MET A 68 4.13 -13.30 13.39
C MET A 68 5.11 -14.23 12.67
N HIS A 69 5.17 -14.20 11.35
CA HIS A 69 6.13 -14.94 10.52
C HIS A 69 7.53 -14.30 10.52
N ILE A 70 7.67 -13.04 10.94
CA ILE A 70 8.95 -12.35 11.02
C ILE A 70 9.84 -13.10 12.01
N SER A 71 11.08 -13.43 11.62
CA SER A 71 12.01 -14.20 12.44
C SER A 71 12.62 -13.36 13.56
N ASP A 72 12.89 -12.08 13.31
CA ASP A 72 13.50 -11.16 14.27
C ASP A 72 12.51 -10.79 15.40
N PRO A 73 12.82 -11.14 16.67
CA PRO A 73 11.96 -10.83 17.80
C PRO A 73 11.84 -9.31 18.09
N VAL A 74 12.88 -8.52 17.78
CA VAL A 74 12.88 -7.07 17.99
C VAL A 74 11.87 -6.42 17.05
N GLU A 75 11.85 -6.82 15.79
CA GLU A 75 10.86 -6.36 14.84
C GLU A 75 9.42 -6.76 15.22
N LYS A 76 9.22 -8.02 15.64
CA LYS A 76 7.89 -8.47 16.14
C LYS A 76 7.40 -7.63 17.29
N ILE A 77 8.25 -7.35 18.28
CA ILE A 77 7.92 -6.51 19.43
C ILE A 77 7.57 -5.08 18.96
N TRP A 78 8.38 -4.51 18.07
CA TRP A 78 8.15 -3.19 17.52
C TRP A 78 6.78 -3.08 16.81
N PHE A 79 6.42 -4.08 15.96
CA PHE A 79 5.12 -4.12 15.30
C PHE A 79 3.97 -4.22 16.30
N ARG A 80 4.07 -5.15 17.25
CA ARG A 80 3.05 -5.32 18.28
C ARG A 80 2.82 -4.02 19.07
N GLU A 81 3.88 -3.42 19.58
CA GLU A 81 3.78 -2.17 20.33
C GLU A 81 3.18 -1.04 19.49
N ARG A 82 3.55 -0.97 18.22
CA ARG A 82 3.03 0.04 17.32
C ARG A 82 1.54 -0.11 17.03
N MET A 83 1.06 -1.35 16.98
CA MET A 83 -0.36 -1.64 16.75
C MET A 83 -1.20 -1.49 18.03
N GLU A 84 -0.67 -1.90 19.17
CA GLU A 84 -1.42 -2.01 20.42
C GLU A 84 -1.39 -0.74 21.30
N LYS A 85 -0.41 0.16 21.10
CA LYS A 85 -0.35 1.44 21.84
C LYS A 85 -1.42 2.41 21.36
N GLU A 86 -2.22 2.94 22.29
CA GLU A 86 -3.27 3.94 21.99
C GLU A 86 -2.69 5.24 21.42
N GLU A 87 -1.50 5.63 21.84
CA GLU A 87 -0.78 6.82 21.37
C GLU A 87 -0.51 6.79 19.86
N ASN A 88 -0.43 5.60 19.27
CA ASN A 88 -0.23 5.42 17.83
C ASN A 88 -1.54 5.44 17.02
N GLN A 89 -2.69 5.67 17.67
CA GLN A 89 -3.97 5.80 16.98
C GLN A 89 -4.08 7.17 16.31
N ILE A 90 -3.74 7.22 15.03
CA ILE A 90 -3.88 8.43 14.23
C ILE A 90 -5.36 8.69 13.99
N ASN A 91 -5.85 9.83 14.50
CA ASN A 91 -7.16 10.34 14.21
C ASN A 91 -7.03 11.55 13.28
N PHE A 92 -7.58 11.45 12.07
CA PHE A 92 -7.61 12.59 11.17
C PHE A 92 -8.55 13.67 11.68
N THR A 93 -8.08 14.92 11.61
CA THR A 93 -8.94 16.09 11.85
C THR A 93 -10.05 16.17 10.81
N SER A 94 -11.08 16.98 11.06
CA SER A 94 -12.14 17.24 10.10
C SER A 94 -11.59 17.71 8.74
N ASN A 95 -10.58 18.58 8.75
CA ASN A 95 -9.91 19.02 7.52
C ASN A 95 -9.13 17.91 6.83
N GLY A 96 -8.48 17.02 7.58
CA GLY A 96 -7.82 15.85 7.03
C GLY A 96 -8.80 14.89 6.34
N LYS A 97 -9.96 14.62 6.97
CA LYS A 97 -11.02 13.81 6.36
C LYS A 97 -11.58 14.44 5.10
N LYS A 98 -11.79 15.77 5.09
CA LYS A 98 -12.23 16.51 3.88
C LYS A 98 -11.19 16.42 2.76
N ALA A 99 -9.90 16.50 3.08
CA ALA A 99 -8.83 16.35 2.08
C ALA A 99 -8.83 14.95 1.46
N ILE A 100 -8.98 13.90 2.26
CA ILE A 100 -9.11 12.52 1.78
C ILE A 100 -10.35 12.38 0.87
N PHE A 101 -11.51 12.86 1.31
CA PHE A 101 -12.74 12.83 0.55
C PHE A 101 -12.62 13.57 -0.80
N ASN A 102 -12.02 14.76 -0.82
CA ASN A 102 -11.77 15.50 -2.05
C ASN A 102 -10.92 14.70 -3.04
N LYS A 103 -9.90 13.98 -2.58
CA LYS A 103 -9.06 13.13 -3.45
C LYS A 103 -9.83 11.95 -4.03
N ILE A 104 -10.72 11.35 -3.28
CA ILE A 104 -11.60 10.28 -3.78
C ILE A 104 -12.55 10.82 -4.84
N VAL A 105 -13.21 11.95 -4.58
CA VAL A 105 -14.11 12.60 -5.54
C VAL A 105 -13.37 12.98 -6.82
N GLN A 106 -12.14 13.49 -6.72
CA GLN A 106 -11.30 13.78 -7.89
C GLN A 106 -10.98 12.51 -8.68
N ALA A 107 -10.61 11.43 -8.00
CA ALA A 107 -10.26 10.16 -8.62
C ALA A 107 -11.46 9.56 -9.36
N GLU A 108 -12.59 9.42 -8.69
CA GLU A 108 -13.82 8.87 -9.24
C GLU A 108 -14.39 9.76 -10.37
N GLY A 109 -14.43 11.07 -10.14
CA GLY A 109 -14.93 12.04 -11.12
C GLY A 109 -14.12 12.03 -12.41
N PHE A 110 -12.80 11.91 -12.32
CA PHE A 110 -11.91 11.77 -13.47
C PHE A 110 -12.24 10.51 -14.29
N GLU A 111 -12.36 9.36 -13.64
CA GLU A 111 -12.67 8.11 -14.33
C GLU A 111 -14.07 8.08 -14.92
N LYS A 112 -15.08 8.59 -14.20
CA LYS A 112 -16.44 8.77 -14.71
C LYS A 112 -16.49 9.70 -15.93
N PHE A 113 -15.72 10.79 -15.91
CA PHE A 113 -15.60 11.68 -17.07
C PHE A 113 -14.99 10.96 -18.28
N LEU A 114 -13.87 10.24 -18.07
CA LEU A 114 -13.24 9.46 -19.14
C LEU A 114 -14.20 8.40 -19.70
N ALA A 115 -14.95 7.72 -18.84
CA ALA A 115 -15.91 6.70 -19.25
C ALA A 115 -17.02 7.27 -20.13
N LYS A 116 -17.51 8.47 -19.80
CA LYS A 116 -18.55 9.16 -20.55
C LYS A 116 -18.02 9.74 -21.87
N LYS A 117 -16.81 10.29 -21.87
CA LYS A 117 -16.24 11.02 -23.02
C LYS A 117 -15.60 10.08 -24.04
N TYR A 118 -14.96 9.01 -23.61
CA TYR A 118 -14.18 8.10 -24.45
C TYR A 118 -14.75 6.69 -24.38
N VAL A 119 -15.99 6.53 -24.82
CA VAL A 119 -16.68 5.24 -24.91
C VAL A 119 -15.91 4.28 -25.83
N GLY A 120 -15.79 3.01 -25.43
CA GLY A 120 -15.09 1.98 -26.21
C GLY A 120 -13.56 2.02 -26.17
N THR A 121 -12.97 3.07 -25.58
CA THR A 121 -11.51 3.16 -25.41
C THR A 121 -11.09 2.47 -24.09
N LYS A 122 -10.00 1.72 -24.10
CA LYS A 122 -9.40 1.16 -22.88
C LYS A 122 -8.96 2.29 -21.96
N ARG A 123 -9.41 2.28 -20.70
CA ARG A 123 -9.12 3.31 -19.69
C ARG A 123 -8.40 2.76 -18.47
N PHE A 124 -8.61 1.47 -18.14
CA PHE A 124 -8.03 0.78 -17.00
C PHE A 124 -8.16 1.58 -15.70
N GLY A 125 -9.41 1.85 -15.31
CA GLY A 125 -9.72 2.58 -14.07
C GLY A 125 -9.38 1.80 -12.80
N LEU A 126 -9.44 2.50 -11.68
CA LEU A 126 -9.25 1.90 -10.35
C LEU A 126 -10.45 1.03 -9.95
N ASP A 127 -11.64 1.40 -10.43
CA ASP A 127 -12.88 0.59 -10.32
C ASP A 127 -13.12 0.07 -8.88
N GLY A 128 -13.28 0.97 -7.91
CA GLY A 128 -13.50 0.66 -6.50
C GLY A 128 -12.25 0.75 -5.62
N ALA A 129 -11.09 1.05 -6.19
CA ALA A 129 -9.84 1.26 -5.45
C ALA A 129 -9.38 2.73 -5.44
N GLU A 130 -10.31 3.68 -5.56
CA GLU A 130 -10.00 5.12 -5.61
C GLU A 130 -9.29 5.63 -4.36
N SER A 131 -9.45 4.95 -3.25
CA SER A 131 -8.73 5.20 -1.99
C SER A 131 -7.20 5.02 -2.09
N LEU A 132 -6.69 4.39 -3.16
CA LEU A 132 -5.27 4.38 -3.50
C LEU A 132 -4.72 5.80 -3.69
N ILE A 133 -5.50 6.73 -4.24
CA ILE A 133 -5.04 8.10 -4.53
C ILE A 133 -4.70 8.87 -3.25
N PRO A 134 -5.62 9.00 -2.26
CA PRO A 134 -5.26 9.65 -0.99
C PRO A 134 -4.20 8.86 -0.20
N ALA A 135 -4.12 7.54 -0.34
CA ALA A 135 -3.07 6.73 0.29
C ALA A 135 -1.68 7.10 -0.25
N LEU A 136 -1.51 7.19 -1.56
CA LEU A 136 -0.24 7.62 -2.18
C LEU A 136 0.13 9.05 -1.77
N GLU A 137 -0.83 9.98 -1.77
CA GLU A 137 -0.61 11.35 -1.29
C GLU A 137 -0.09 11.36 0.16
N GLN A 138 -0.65 10.50 1.01
CA GLN A 138 -0.23 10.40 2.41
C GLN A 138 1.17 9.82 2.56
N ILE A 139 1.54 8.82 1.75
CA ILE A 139 2.91 8.25 1.72
C ILE A 139 3.91 9.33 1.31
N ILE A 140 3.62 10.07 0.23
CA ILE A 140 4.51 11.13 -0.27
C ILE A 140 4.68 12.23 0.78
N LYS A 141 3.58 12.71 1.35
CA LYS A 141 3.60 13.72 2.42
C LYS A 141 4.43 13.26 3.61
N ARG A 142 4.16 12.06 4.13
CA ARG A 142 4.89 11.53 5.28
C ARG A 142 6.36 11.27 4.97
N GLY A 143 6.64 10.73 3.79
CA GLY A 143 8.02 10.54 3.31
C GLY A 143 8.81 11.84 3.34
N GLY A 144 8.24 12.95 2.82
CA GLY A 144 8.86 14.27 2.87
C GLY A 144 9.15 14.76 4.30
N GLN A 145 8.20 14.56 5.23
CA GLN A 145 8.40 14.87 6.65
C GLN A 145 9.54 14.07 7.29
N LEU A 146 9.78 12.85 6.81
CA LEU A 146 10.86 11.97 7.27
C LEU A 146 12.18 12.16 6.51
N GLY A 147 12.25 13.13 5.61
CA GLY A 147 13.47 13.48 4.88
C GLY A 147 13.67 12.78 3.55
N VAL A 148 12.66 12.04 3.06
CA VAL A 148 12.67 11.48 1.70
C VAL A 148 12.70 12.62 0.69
N LYS A 149 13.59 12.53 -0.29
CA LYS A 149 13.77 13.52 -1.36
C LYS A 149 13.25 13.07 -2.70
N GLU A 150 13.25 11.75 -2.95
CA GLU A 150 12.81 11.20 -4.23
C GLU A 150 12.04 9.89 -4.02
N ILE A 151 10.92 9.75 -4.76
CA ILE A 151 10.11 8.54 -4.79
C ILE A 151 10.03 8.05 -6.24
N LYS A 152 10.41 6.78 -6.44
CA LYS A 152 10.26 6.09 -7.72
C LYS A 152 9.06 5.15 -7.68
N ILE A 153 8.10 5.35 -8.57
CA ILE A 153 6.88 4.54 -8.64
C ILE A 153 6.94 3.62 -9.85
N GLY A 154 6.66 2.34 -9.64
CA GLY A 154 6.33 1.37 -10.68
C GLY A 154 4.90 0.89 -10.51
N MET A 155 4.16 0.76 -11.59
CA MET A 155 2.78 0.26 -11.54
C MET A 155 2.33 -0.30 -12.89
N PRO A 156 1.31 -1.19 -12.89
CA PRO A 156 0.68 -1.65 -14.11
C PRO A 156 -0.18 -0.54 -14.75
N HIS A 157 -0.89 -0.88 -15.80
CA HIS A 157 -1.79 0.04 -16.51
C HIS A 157 -3.03 0.43 -15.69
N ARG A 158 -3.54 -0.44 -14.79
CA ARG A 158 -4.74 -0.19 -13.99
C ARG A 158 -4.51 0.95 -12.99
N GLY A 159 -5.37 1.97 -13.06
CA GLY A 159 -5.27 3.17 -12.24
C GLY A 159 -4.17 4.16 -12.65
N ARG A 160 -3.37 3.83 -13.68
CA ARG A 160 -2.21 4.64 -14.08
C ARG A 160 -2.58 6.06 -14.50
N LEU A 161 -3.65 6.22 -15.30
CA LEU A 161 -4.11 7.56 -15.71
C LEU A 161 -4.55 8.40 -14.51
N ASN A 162 -5.15 7.77 -13.51
CA ASN A 162 -5.56 8.43 -12.29
C ASN A 162 -4.34 8.87 -11.44
N VAL A 163 -3.34 8.01 -11.30
CA VAL A 163 -2.08 8.36 -10.64
C VAL A 163 -1.35 9.48 -11.37
N LEU A 164 -1.28 9.45 -12.71
CA LEU A 164 -0.70 10.52 -13.52
C LEU A 164 -1.41 11.85 -13.28
N ALA A 165 -2.75 11.86 -13.26
CA ALA A 165 -3.53 13.08 -13.08
C ALA A 165 -3.51 13.58 -11.63
N ASN A 166 -3.88 12.74 -10.66
CA ASN A 166 -4.22 13.14 -9.29
C ASN A 166 -3.07 13.02 -8.29
N VAL A 167 -2.00 12.27 -8.63
CA VAL A 167 -0.79 12.15 -7.80
C VAL A 167 0.37 12.92 -8.42
N LEU A 168 0.69 12.69 -9.70
CA LEU A 168 1.78 13.39 -10.38
C LEU A 168 1.38 14.74 -10.99
N GLN A 169 0.09 15.11 -10.90
CA GLN A 169 -0.42 16.40 -11.39
C GLN A 169 -0.17 16.66 -12.89
N LYS A 170 -0.12 15.58 -13.70
CA LYS A 170 -0.11 15.71 -15.15
C LYS A 170 -1.40 16.40 -15.61
N SER A 171 -1.29 17.48 -16.40
CA SER A 171 -2.47 18.26 -16.76
C SER A 171 -3.51 17.44 -17.53
N TYR A 172 -4.78 17.63 -17.21
CA TYR A 172 -5.88 16.97 -17.91
C TYR A 172 -5.85 17.24 -19.41
N LYS A 173 -5.51 18.48 -19.81
CA LYS A 173 -5.36 18.84 -21.24
C LYS A 173 -4.39 17.92 -21.96
N ARG A 174 -3.23 17.61 -21.34
CA ARG A 174 -2.23 16.70 -21.93
C ARG A 174 -2.78 15.28 -22.04
N ILE A 175 -3.44 14.79 -21.00
CA ILE A 175 -4.06 13.45 -20.99
C ILE A 175 -5.16 13.37 -22.07
N PHE A 176 -6.01 14.38 -22.20
CA PHE A 176 -7.09 14.38 -23.18
C PHE A 176 -6.57 14.48 -24.62
N ASN A 177 -5.50 15.23 -24.86
CA ASN A 177 -4.84 15.25 -26.18
C ASN A 177 -4.28 13.87 -26.56
N GLU A 178 -3.74 13.12 -25.59
CA GLU A 178 -3.28 11.75 -25.81
C GLU A 178 -4.47 10.80 -26.16
N PHE A 179 -5.66 11.05 -25.62
CA PHE A 179 -6.87 10.34 -26.02
C PHE A 179 -7.37 10.72 -27.42
N ALA A 180 -7.26 11.98 -27.81
CA ALA A 180 -7.67 12.46 -29.11
C ALA A 180 -6.74 12.01 -30.25
N GLY A 181 -5.60 11.41 -29.91
CA GLY A 181 -4.58 11.05 -30.90
C GLY A 181 -3.77 12.26 -31.42
N GLU A 182 -4.04 13.44 -30.86
CA GLU A 182 -3.21 14.62 -31.06
C GLU A 182 -1.93 14.47 -30.24
N ILE A 183 -0.99 13.70 -30.78
CA ILE A 183 0.39 13.79 -30.33
C ILE A 183 0.79 15.22 -30.67
N SER A 184 0.85 16.05 -29.63
CA SER A 184 1.27 17.44 -29.76
C SER A 184 2.49 17.51 -30.65
N ASN A 185 2.60 18.59 -31.46
CA ASN A 185 3.72 18.95 -32.35
C ASN A 185 5.11 19.08 -31.63
N LEU A 186 5.31 18.41 -30.53
CA LEU A 186 6.57 18.13 -29.88
C LEU A 186 7.24 17.03 -30.71
N ARG A 187 8.18 17.47 -31.54
CA ARG A 187 9.11 16.74 -32.40
C ARG A 187 8.76 15.27 -32.60
N LYS A 188 8.46 14.88 -33.85
CA LYS A 188 8.21 13.49 -34.28
C LYS A 188 9.27 12.49 -33.79
N GLU A 189 10.41 12.97 -33.34
CA GLU A 189 11.54 12.21 -32.80
C GLU A 189 11.32 11.76 -31.34
N ASP A 190 10.46 12.42 -30.57
CA ASP A 190 10.18 12.10 -29.16
C ASP A 190 8.89 11.28 -28.97
N SER A 191 8.14 10.97 -30.04
CA SER A 191 6.96 10.12 -29.94
C SER A 191 7.37 8.65 -30.06
N THR A 192 7.44 7.96 -28.95
CA THR A 192 7.77 6.52 -28.91
C THR A 192 6.69 5.63 -29.53
N GLY A 193 5.58 6.18 -30.03
CA GLY A 193 4.45 5.41 -30.54
C GLY A 193 3.76 4.55 -29.47
N ASP A 194 4.12 4.72 -28.20
CA ASP A 194 3.59 3.91 -27.10
C ASP A 194 2.19 4.37 -26.68
N VAL A 195 1.46 3.45 -26.06
CA VAL A 195 0.09 3.69 -25.64
C VAL A 195 0.03 4.54 -24.35
N LYS A 196 -0.92 5.46 -24.29
CA LYS A 196 -1.07 6.46 -23.23
C LYS A 196 -0.98 5.92 -21.79
N TYR A 197 -1.39 4.69 -21.55
CA TYR A 197 -1.38 4.06 -20.24
C TYR A 197 -0.08 3.31 -19.91
N HIS A 198 0.95 3.44 -20.75
CA HIS A 198 2.32 2.99 -20.47
C HIS A 198 3.25 4.16 -20.12
N LEU A 199 2.87 5.39 -20.50
CA LEU A 199 3.70 6.58 -20.32
C LEU A 199 3.94 6.87 -18.83
N GLY A 200 5.14 7.35 -18.54
CA GLY A 200 5.55 7.88 -17.26
C GLY A 200 5.37 9.39 -17.14
N ALA A 201 5.72 9.90 -16.01
CA ALA A 201 5.82 11.33 -15.72
C ALA A 201 6.62 11.54 -14.45
N SER A 202 7.09 12.78 -14.23
CA SER A 202 7.65 13.18 -12.96
C SER A 202 7.17 14.58 -12.57
N SER A 203 7.11 14.85 -11.29
CA SER A 203 6.78 16.16 -10.73
C SER A 203 7.35 16.32 -9.33
N ASP A 204 7.60 17.56 -8.94
CA ASP A 204 7.90 17.89 -7.56
C ASP A 204 6.60 18.10 -6.79
N ARG A 205 6.49 17.47 -5.64
CA ARG A 205 5.33 17.54 -4.78
C ARG A 205 5.70 18.21 -3.47
N GLU A 206 4.96 19.24 -3.11
CA GLU A 206 5.20 20.01 -1.90
C GLU A 206 4.11 19.77 -0.87
N PHE A 207 4.54 19.43 0.35
CA PHE A 207 3.67 19.22 1.51
C PHE A 207 4.33 19.82 2.76
N ASP A 208 3.66 20.73 3.42
CA ASP A 208 4.09 21.31 4.68
C ASP A 208 5.54 21.83 4.63
N GLY A 209 5.93 22.46 3.50
CA GLY A 209 7.29 22.98 3.28
C GLY A 209 8.35 21.94 2.89
N ASN A 210 7.95 20.67 2.72
CA ASN A 210 8.85 19.63 2.23
C ASN A 210 8.58 19.34 0.75
N SER A 211 9.64 19.38 -0.07
CA SER A 211 9.57 19.01 -1.49
C SER A 211 10.08 17.58 -1.68
N VAL A 212 9.31 16.79 -2.41
CA VAL A 212 9.64 15.42 -2.79
C VAL A 212 9.48 15.26 -4.29
N HIS A 213 10.55 14.86 -4.97
CA HIS A 213 10.49 14.52 -6.39
C HIS A 213 9.84 13.15 -6.58
N VAL A 214 8.70 13.09 -7.28
CA VAL A 214 7.98 11.84 -7.54
C VAL A 214 8.04 11.53 -9.03
N SER A 215 8.45 10.33 -9.38
CA SER A 215 8.49 9.88 -10.76
C SER A 215 7.85 8.51 -10.94
N LEU A 216 6.97 8.41 -11.93
CA LEU A 216 6.35 7.18 -12.40
C LEU A 216 7.13 6.69 -13.61
N THR A 217 7.71 5.50 -13.49
CA THR A 217 8.49 4.87 -14.56
C THR A 217 7.56 4.40 -15.68
N ASP A 218 7.97 4.59 -16.93
CA ASP A 218 7.29 3.96 -18.08
C ASP A 218 7.30 2.45 -17.93
N ASN A 219 6.26 1.78 -18.39
CA ASN A 219 6.21 0.32 -18.36
C ASN A 219 5.69 -0.29 -19.66
N PRO A 220 6.10 -1.51 -20.00
CA PRO A 220 5.50 -2.28 -21.11
C PRO A 220 4.16 -2.90 -20.67
N SER A 221 3.48 -3.58 -21.62
CA SER A 221 2.29 -4.38 -21.33
C SER A 221 2.56 -5.60 -20.45
N HIS A 222 3.81 -6.02 -20.33
CA HIS A 222 4.21 -7.17 -19.52
C HIS A 222 4.09 -6.82 -18.04
N LEU A 223 3.13 -7.45 -17.38
CA LEU A 223 2.87 -7.22 -15.95
C LEU A 223 4.11 -7.56 -15.12
N GLU A 224 4.38 -6.71 -14.12
CA GLU A 224 5.48 -6.81 -13.15
C GLU A 224 6.90 -6.60 -13.74
N ALA A 225 7.06 -6.51 -15.06
CA ALA A 225 8.38 -6.29 -15.68
C ALA A 225 9.04 -4.96 -15.28
N VAL A 226 8.26 -3.99 -14.82
CA VAL A 226 8.76 -2.69 -14.35
C VAL A 226 9.42 -2.77 -12.96
N ASN A 227 9.15 -3.82 -12.18
CA ASN A 227 9.62 -3.93 -10.80
C ASN A 227 11.15 -3.86 -10.69
N PRO A 228 11.94 -4.73 -11.34
CA PRO A 228 13.39 -4.66 -11.26
C PRO A 228 13.96 -3.36 -11.84
N ILE A 229 13.28 -2.75 -12.81
CA ILE A 229 13.68 -1.46 -13.40
C ILE A 229 13.59 -0.35 -12.33
N VAL A 230 12.46 -0.26 -11.62
CA VAL A 230 12.26 0.73 -10.55
C VAL A 230 13.25 0.52 -9.41
N LEU A 231 13.49 -0.73 -9.01
CA LEU A 231 14.48 -1.06 -7.98
C LEU A 231 15.88 -0.64 -8.41
N GLY A 232 16.27 -0.94 -9.65
CA GLY A 232 17.56 -0.53 -10.23
C GLY A 232 17.70 0.99 -10.34
N GLN A 233 16.67 1.68 -10.80
CA GLN A 233 16.65 3.15 -10.85
C GLN A 233 16.76 3.76 -9.45
N THR A 234 16.03 3.22 -8.47
CA THR A 234 16.13 3.66 -7.07
C THR A 234 17.55 3.50 -6.55
N ARG A 235 18.16 2.33 -6.76
CA ARG A 235 19.53 2.05 -6.34
C ARG A 235 20.55 2.99 -6.98
N ALA A 236 20.39 3.29 -8.27
CA ALA A 236 21.23 4.25 -8.98
C ALA A 236 21.07 5.66 -8.40
N LYS A 237 19.85 6.11 -8.13
CA LYS A 237 19.57 7.41 -7.52
C LYS A 237 20.17 7.53 -6.12
N GLN A 238 20.06 6.48 -5.30
CA GLN A 238 20.73 6.43 -4.00
C GLN A 238 22.23 6.60 -4.12
N PHE A 239 22.85 5.98 -5.12
CA PHE A 239 24.28 6.16 -5.40
C PHE A 239 24.61 7.61 -5.76
N PHE A 240 23.87 8.22 -6.69
CA PHE A 240 24.10 9.62 -7.11
C PHE A 240 23.85 10.63 -5.98
N HIS A 241 22.85 10.38 -5.13
CA HIS A 241 22.57 11.22 -3.95
C HIS A 241 23.50 10.96 -2.76
N LYS A 242 24.46 10.03 -2.89
CA LYS A 242 25.31 9.58 -1.78
C LYS A 242 24.48 9.15 -0.56
N ASP A 243 23.35 8.53 -0.82
CA ASP A 243 22.39 8.07 0.18
C ASP A 243 22.80 6.68 0.73
N LEU A 244 23.91 6.65 1.47
CA LEU A 244 24.48 5.42 2.01
C LEU A 244 23.51 4.71 2.97
N LYS A 245 22.67 5.47 3.67
CA LYS A 245 21.66 4.94 4.59
C LYS A 245 20.36 4.56 3.90
N ARG A 246 20.22 4.82 2.59
CA ARG A 246 19.04 4.50 1.78
C ARG A 246 17.71 5.03 2.33
N LYS A 247 17.75 6.24 2.90
CA LYS A 247 16.62 6.93 3.54
C LYS A 247 16.06 8.09 2.71
N LYS A 248 16.76 8.51 1.65
CA LYS A 248 16.40 9.69 0.83
C LYS A 248 15.64 9.33 -0.43
N VAL A 249 15.89 8.14 -1.00
CA VAL A 249 15.24 7.68 -2.23
C VAL A 249 14.58 6.34 -1.96
N ILE A 250 13.25 6.28 -2.14
CA ILE A 250 12.47 5.07 -1.86
C ILE A 250 11.68 4.60 -3.09
N PRO A 251 11.58 3.29 -3.33
CA PRO A 251 10.72 2.73 -4.36
C PRO A 251 9.32 2.43 -3.80
N ILE A 252 8.30 2.67 -4.65
CA ILE A 252 6.94 2.21 -4.45
C ILE A 252 6.55 1.36 -5.65
N LEU A 253 6.10 0.14 -5.41
CA LEU A 253 5.60 -0.75 -6.44
C LEU A 253 4.12 -1.03 -6.20
N ILE A 254 3.29 -0.72 -7.18
CA ILE A 254 1.84 -0.96 -7.14
C ILE A 254 1.55 -2.16 -8.02
N HIS A 255 0.70 -3.06 -7.55
CA HIS A 255 0.44 -4.36 -8.19
C HIS A 255 -1.05 -4.65 -8.28
N GLY A 256 -1.43 -5.41 -9.30
CA GLY A 256 -2.67 -6.18 -9.27
C GLY A 256 -2.44 -7.50 -8.54
N ASP A 257 -3.43 -8.00 -7.82
CA ASP A 257 -3.30 -9.19 -6.97
C ASP A 257 -2.93 -10.47 -7.75
N ALA A 258 -3.54 -10.68 -8.89
CA ALA A 258 -3.26 -11.86 -9.72
C ALA A 258 -1.84 -11.84 -10.30
N ALA A 259 -1.36 -10.68 -10.74
CA ALA A 259 -0.02 -10.52 -11.28
C ALA A 259 1.04 -10.66 -10.18
N PHE A 260 0.82 -10.05 -9.02
CA PHE A 260 1.74 -10.14 -7.89
C PHE A 260 1.97 -11.60 -7.45
N ALA A 261 0.91 -12.38 -7.32
CA ALA A 261 1.00 -13.77 -6.93
C ALA A 261 1.48 -14.70 -8.06
N GLY A 262 1.22 -14.33 -9.33
CA GLY A 262 1.41 -15.23 -10.48
C GLY A 262 2.65 -14.99 -11.32
N GLN A 263 3.28 -13.81 -11.24
CA GLN A 263 4.45 -13.48 -12.06
C GLN A 263 5.75 -13.76 -11.30
N GLY A 264 6.56 -14.71 -11.76
CA GLY A 264 7.80 -15.14 -11.12
C GLY A 264 8.79 -14.02 -10.82
N ILE A 265 8.83 -12.97 -11.64
CA ILE A 265 9.71 -11.81 -11.48
C ILE A 265 9.49 -11.08 -10.12
N VAL A 266 8.31 -11.19 -9.53
CA VAL A 266 8.03 -10.63 -8.19
C VAL A 266 8.84 -11.38 -7.13
N ALA A 267 8.80 -12.72 -7.16
CA ALA A 267 9.59 -13.54 -6.24
C ALA A 267 11.11 -13.35 -6.44
N GLU A 268 11.56 -13.17 -7.69
CA GLU A 268 12.96 -12.86 -8.00
C GLU A 268 13.39 -11.50 -7.42
N CYS A 269 12.54 -10.48 -7.49
CA CYS A 269 12.80 -9.18 -6.85
C CYS A 269 12.91 -9.31 -5.33
N PHE A 270 12.06 -10.11 -4.69
CA PHE A 270 12.18 -10.39 -3.26
C PHE A 270 13.46 -11.15 -2.93
N ALA A 271 13.82 -12.16 -3.69
CA ALA A 271 15.06 -12.91 -3.50
C ALA A 271 16.32 -12.03 -3.58
N MET A 272 16.27 -10.97 -4.38
CA MET A 272 17.39 -10.02 -4.52
C MET A 272 17.39 -8.91 -3.47
N SER A 273 16.29 -8.66 -2.76
CA SER A 273 16.09 -7.47 -1.92
C SER A 273 17.11 -7.31 -0.80
N GLY A 274 17.60 -8.40 -0.22
CA GLY A 274 18.62 -8.44 0.82
C GLY A 274 20.06 -8.41 0.32
N LEU A 275 20.31 -8.55 -0.98
CA LEU A 275 21.65 -8.64 -1.53
C LEU A 275 22.33 -7.26 -1.56
N LYS A 276 23.60 -7.20 -1.14
CA LYS A 276 24.37 -5.94 -1.01
C LYS A 276 24.32 -5.05 -2.26
N GLY A 277 24.35 -5.63 -3.46
CA GLY A 277 24.31 -4.89 -4.73
C GLY A 277 22.92 -4.39 -5.11
N HIS A 278 21.86 -5.05 -4.65
CA HIS A 278 20.47 -4.83 -5.07
C HIS A 278 19.60 -4.15 -4.00
N ASN A 279 20.00 -4.24 -2.75
CA ASN A 279 19.25 -3.70 -1.62
C ASN A 279 19.01 -2.20 -1.76
N THR A 280 17.74 -1.79 -1.67
CA THR A 280 17.28 -0.39 -1.72
C THR A 280 16.96 0.20 -0.35
N GLY A 281 17.15 -0.56 0.74
CA GLY A 281 16.73 -0.15 2.08
C GLY A 281 15.26 -0.45 2.39
N GLY A 282 14.59 -1.13 1.49
CA GLY A 282 13.17 -1.48 1.56
C GLY A 282 12.40 -0.99 0.34
N THR A 283 11.23 -1.60 0.13
CA THR A 283 10.31 -1.27 -0.96
C THR A 283 8.89 -1.28 -0.41
N ILE A 284 8.12 -0.25 -0.71
CA ILE A 284 6.69 -0.25 -0.37
C ILE A 284 5.94 -0.93 -1.50
N HIS A 285 5.37 -2.10 -1.21
CA HIS A 285 4.50 -2.83 -2.13
C HIS A 285 3.03 -2.53 -1.80
N ILE A 286 2.26 -2.08 -2.78
CA ILE A 286 0.83 -1.81 -2.64
C ILE A 286 0.09 -2.74 -3.59
N ILE A 287 -0.69 -3.66 -3.03
CA ILE A 287 -1.46 -4.63 -3.81
C ILE A 287 -2.91 -4.15 -3.87
N VAL A 288 -3.38 -3.81 -5.07
CA VAL A 288 -4.78 -3.50 -5.33
C VAL A 288 -5.50 -4.82 -5.56
N ASN A 289 -6.08 -5.34 -4.46
CA ASN A 289 -6.74 -6.64 -4.46
C ASN A 289 -8.21 -6.51 -4.88
N ASN A 290 -8.46 -6.29 -6.16
CA ASN A 290 -9.80 -6.28 -6.74
C ASN A 290 -10.27 -7.67 -7.19
N GLN A 291 -9.48 -8.70 -6.96
CA GLN A 291 -9.74 -10.10 -7.30
C GLN A 291 -9.95 -10.36 -8.82
N ILE A 292 -9.49 -9.46 -9.66
CA ILE A 292 -9.58 -9.62 -11.12
C ILE A 292 -8.34 -10.35 -11.64
N GLY A 293 -8.53 -11.58 -12.09
CA GLY A 293 -7.49 -12.41 -12.72
C GLY A 293 -7.88 -12.79 -14.15
N PHE A 294 -8.11 -11.81 -15.02
CA PHE A 294 -8.59 -12.02 -16.39
C PHE A 294 -9.91 -12.83 -16.40
N THR A 295 -9.89 -14.07 -16.91
CA THR A 295 -11.07 -14.96 -16.95
C THR A 295 -11.14 -15.94 -15.77
N THR A 296 -10.18 -15.87 -14.83
CA THR A 296 -10.07 -16.81 -13.72
C THR A 296 -10.85 -16.32 -12.51
N SER A 297 -11.78 -17.13 -11.99
CA SER A 297 -12.48 -16.83 -10.74
C SER A 297 -11.50 -16.79 -9.56
N PRO A 298 -11.66 -15.87 -8.59
CA PRO A 298 -10.74 -15.69 -7.46
C PRO A 298 -10.39 -16.97 -6.71
N ARG A 299 -11.36 -17.85 -6.47
CA ARG A 299 -11.17 -19.13 -5.76
C ARG A 299 -10.24 -20.11 -6.46
N PHE A 300 -9.97 -19.91 -7.75
CA PHE A 300 -9.07 -20.76 -8.55
C PHE A 300 -7.79 -20.02 -8.95
N ALA A 301 -7.62 -18.78 -8.51
CA ALA A 301 -6.51 -17.94 -8.97
C ALA A 301 -5.18 -18.27 -8.30
N ARG A 302 -5.22 -18.76 -7.05
CA ARG A 302 -4.01 -19.06 -6.26
C ARG A 302 -4.31 -20.04 -5.14
N SER A 303 -3.27 -20.74 -4.68
CA SER A 303 -3.38 -21.69 -3.55
C SER A 303 -3.31 -20.97 -2.20
N SER A 304 -2.56 -19.86 -2.11
CA SER A 304 -2.43 -19.07 -0.88
C SER A 304 -3.69 -18.25 -0.60
N PRO A 305 -4.05 -18.01 0.69
CA PRO A 305 -5.18 -17.17 1.06
C PRO A 305 -5.09 -15.75 0.51
N TYR A 306 -3.90 -15.16 0.54
CA TYR A 306 -3.67 -13.77 0.11
C TYR A 306 -2.58 -13.68 -0.96
N PRO A 307 -2.71 -12.75 -1.93
CA PRO A 307 -1.65 -12.51 -2.91
C PRO A 307 -0.35 -12.05 -2.24
N SER A 308 -0.45 -11.34 -1.12
CA SER A 308 0.65 -10.82 -0.32
C SER A 308 1.50 -11.88 0.39
N ASP A 309 1.08 -13.14 0.41
CA ASP A 309 1.83 -14.24 1.06
C ASP A 309 3.26 -14.41 0.51
N LEU A 310 3.52 -13.95 -0.72
CA LEU A 310 4.87 -13.87 -1.27
C LEU A 310 5.82 -13.00 -0.44
N GLY A 311 5.32 -11.99 0.23
CA GLY A 311 6.13 -11.14 1.11
C GLY A 311 6.72 -11.88 2.33
N LYS A 312 6.12 -13.02 2.71
CA LYS A 312 6.60 -13.85 3.82
C LYS A 312 7.95 -14.50 3.53
N ILE A 313 8.33 -14.64 2.26
CA ILE A 313 9.64 -15.20 1.84
C ILE A 313 10.81 -14.40 2.42
N VAL A 314 10.62 -13.12 2.63
CA VAL A 314 11.65 -12.18 3.12
C VAL A 314 11.29 -11.56 4.47
N ASP A 315 10.46 -12.23 5.25
CA ASP A 315 10.00 -11.75 6.56
C ASP A 315 9.36 -10.35 6.51
N ALA A 316 8.74 -9.98 5.37
CA ALA A 316 8.13 -8.67 5.23
C ALA A 316 6.81 -8.60 6.01
N PRO A 317 6.57 -7.54 6.80
CA PRO A 317 5.27 -7.34 7.42
C PRO A 317 4.20 -7.06 6.38
N ILE A 318 3.00 -7.59 6.61
CA ILE A 318 1.88 -7.46 5.68
C ILE A 318 0.72 -6.78 6.40
N LEU A 319 0.19 -5.74 5.78
CA LEU A 319 -0.96 -4.98 6.27
C LEU A 319 -2.09 -5.09 5.26
N HIS A 320 -3.26 -5.50 5.72
CA HIS A 320 -4.47 -5.56 4.92
C HIS A 320 -5.41 -4.45 5.34
N CYS A 321 -5.99 -3.74 4.38
CA CYS A 321 -6.98 -2.73 4.65
C CYS A 321 -8.26 -2.94 3.84
N ASN A 322 -9.39 -2.66 4.48
CA ASN A 322 -10.64 -2.54 3.78
C ASN A 322 -10.62 -1.25 2.93
N GLY A 323 -10.79 -1.40 1.61
CA GLY A 323 -10.78 -0.29 0.64
C GLY A 323 -11.88 0.74 0.86
N ASP A 324 -12.98 0.36 1.53
CA ASP A 324 -14.10 1.23 1.85
C ASP A 324 -13.89 2.08 3.13
N ASP A 325 -12.70 1.99 3.73
CA ASP A 325 -12.28 2.85 4.83
C ASP A 325 -11.03 3.68 4.45
N PRO A 326 -11.17 4.70 3.59
CA PRO A 326 -10.04 5.49 3.11
C PRO A 326 -9.23 6.20 4.21
N PRO A 327 -9.85 6.73 5.30
CA PRO A 327 -9.08 7.25 6.42
C PRO A 327 -8.15 6.19 7.03
N LEU A 328 -8.63 4.97 7.15
CA LEU A 328 -7.86 3.88 7.73
C LEU A 328 -6.70 3.44 6.83
N GLN A 329 -6.90 3.41 5.51
CA GLN A 329 -5.83 3.19 4.54
C GLN A 329 -4.74 4.25 4.65
N CYS A 330 -5.11 5.52 4.73
CA CYS A 330 -4.16 6.61 4.95
C CYS A 330 -3.39 6.45 6.28
N LYS A 331 -4.06 5.93 7.32
CA LYS A 331 -3.42 5.62 8.61
C LYS A 331 -2.36 4.53 8.49
N ILE A 332 -2.63 3.46 7.77
CA ILE A 332 -1.65 2.39 7.52
C ILE A 332 -0.41 2.94 6.82
N CYS A 333 -0.59 3.79 5.81
CA CYS A 333 0.53 4.44 5.14
C CYS A 333 1.43 5.22 6.10
N LEU A 334 0.87 5.80 7.16
CA LEU A 334 1.63 6.49 8.20
C LEU A 334 2.41 5.54 9.12
N LEU A 335 1.87 4.35 9.39
CA LEU A 335 2.57 3.32 10.16
C LEU A 335 3.79 2.79 9.41
N TYR A 336 3.64 2.55 8.11
CA TYR A 336 4.70 2.00 7.25
C TYR A 336 5.88 2.95 7.03
N THR A 337 5.63 4.25 7.00
CA THR A 337 6.65 5.27 6.76
C THR A 337 7.28 5.79 8.04
N SER A 338 7.00 5.18 9.19
CA SER A 338 7.67 5.54 10.45
C SER A 338 8.97 4.76 10.61
N PRO A 339 10.01 5.33 11.26
CA PRO A 339 11.28 4.64 11.49
C PRO A 339 11.07 3.27 12.14
N SER A 340 11.75 2.25 11.63
CA SER A 340 11.73 0.88 12.15
C SER A 340 13.04 0.55 12.84
N PRO A 341 13.10 -0.48 13.70
CA PRO A 341 14.36 -0.92 14.32
C PRO A 341 15.45 -1.32 13.32
N ARG A 342 15.06 -1.74 12.10
CA ARG A 342 16.02 -2.00 11.01
C ARG A 342 16.78 -0.76 10.57
N ASP A 343 16.21 0.42 10.81
CA ASP A 343 16.84 1.68 10.41
C ASP A 343 18.03 2.07 11.27
N ASP A 344 18.14 1.54 12.49
CA ASP A 344 19.18 1.88 13.47
C ASP A 344 20.29 0.82 13.56
N SER A 345 20.10 -0.37 12.96
CA SER A 345 21.00 -1.51 13.07
C SER A 345 21.98 -1.70 11.89
N GLN A 346 22.07 -0.72 10.95
CA GLN A 346 22.97 -0.79 9.78
C GLN A 346 24.00 0.32 9.75
#